data_169e25ea9b48659863b4aa9405a8ea94
#
_entry.id   169e25ea9b48659863b4aa9405a8ea94
#
_cell.length_a   1.000
_cell.length_b   1.000
_cell.length_c   1.000
_cell.angle_alpha   90.00
_cell.angle_beta   90.00
_cell.angle_gamma   90.00
#
_symmetry.space_group_name_H-M   'P 1'
#
loop_
_entity.id
_entity.type
_entity.pdbx_description
1 polymer ?
#
loop_
_entity_poly.entity_id
_entity_poly.type
_entity_poly.pdbx_seq_one_letter_code
_entity_poly.pdbx_strand_id
1 'polypeptide(L)'
;MNNISTNNIYKSFKHNEEDMLVLEDINISINHGDKVAITGESGAGKSTLLQILAGLDSPSNGIIKFGNQEANLLSSIEKSNLRLHSFGFVYQFHHLLEDLTVFENVLLPQELMPSYKYNDASKKVDDLLDQLGLKSRANFLPWKLSGGEKQRVAIARAIINNPQFLFLDEPTGNLDIKNANLVQDLIIQIADEYKVALILSTHDNSFAHRMDKIYKISNRNIIEV
;
A
#
# COMPACT_ATOMS: atom_id res chain seq x y z
N MET A 1 -6.94 -4.49 14.29
CA MET A 1 -7.65 -5.24 13.21
C MET A 1 -6.81 -6.45 12.84
N ASN A 2 -7.39 -7.68 12.76
CA ASN A 2 -6.56 -8.88 12.60
C ASN A 2 -6.48 -9.40 11.17
N ASN A 3 -7.45 -9.03 10.33
CA ASN A 3 -7.50 -9.47 8.93
C ASN A 3 -8.30 -8.52 8.04
N ILE A 4 -8.09 -8.67 6.73
CA ILE A 4 -8.93 -8.11 5.66
C ILE A 4 -9.49 -9.30 4.90
N SER A 5 -10.81 -9.36 4.70
CA SER A 5 -11.44 -10.43 3.94
C SER A 5 -12.49 -9.92 2.97
N THR A 6 -12.64 -10.62 1.87
CA THR A 6 -13.63 -10.33 0.84
C THR A 6 -14.55 -11.52 0.64
N ASN A 7 -15.81 -11.24 0.32
CA ASN A 7 -16.80 -12.25 -0.01
C ASN A 7 -17.57 -11.82 -1.26
N ASN A 8 -17.40 -12.58 -2.32
CA ASN A 8 -18.05 -12.41 -3.63
C ASN A 8 -17.95 -10.96 -4.15
N ILE A 9 -16.72 -10.39 -4.18
CA ILE A 9 -16.49 -9.05 -4.68
C ILE A 9 -16.61 -9.02 -6.20
N TYR A 10 -17.42 -8.10 -6.69
CA TYR A 10 -17.53 -7.71 -8.10
C TYR A 10 -17.18 -6.24 -8.24
N LYS A 11 -16.50 -5.88 -9.32
CA LYS A 11 -16.23 -4.49 -9.68
C LYS A 11 -16.43 -4.25 -11.15
N SER A 12 -17.31 -3.32 -11.48
CA SER A 12 -17.50 -2.79 -12.83
C SER A 12 -17.32 -1.28 -12.85
N PHE A 13 -16.95 -0.78 -14.02
CA PHE A 13 -16.87 0.65 -14.31
C PHE A 13 -17.78 0.97 -15.50
N LYS A 14 -18.44 2.10 -15.46
CA LYS A 14 -19.23 2.59 -16.60
C LYS A 14 -18.31 3.13 -17.68
N HIS A 15 -18.40 2.59 -18.88
CA HIS A 15 -17.71 3.09 -20.06
C HIS A 15 -18.72 3.21 -21.22
N ASN A 16 -18.99 4.43 -21.71
CA ASN A 16 -19.91 4.70 -22.83
C ASN A 16 -21.26 3.95 -22.73
N GLU A 17 -21.94 4.06 -21.59
CA GLU A 17 -23.24 3.41 -21.26
C GLU A 17 -23.18 1.88 -21.04
N GLU A 18 -22.04 1.23 -21.25
CA GLU A 18 -21.84 -0.19 -20.95
C GLU A 18 -21.09 -0.38 -19.61
N ASP A 19 -21.45 -1.40 -18.88
CA ASP A 19 -20.74 -1.80 -17.65
C ASP A 19 -19.57 -2.73 -18.01
N MET A 20 -18.36 -2.23 -17.86
CA MET A 20 -17.15 -3.01 -18.03
C MET A 20 -16.81 -3.73 -16.72
N LEU A 21 -17.05 -5.03 -16.66
CA LEU A 21 -16.68 -5.86 -15.51
C LEU A 21 -15.18 -6.08 -15.46
N VAL A 22 -14.56 -5.73 -14.33
CA VAL A 22 -13.09 -5.83 -14.09
C VAL A 22 -12.75 -6.93 -13.11
N LEU A 23 -13.54 -7.10 -12.05
CA LEU A 23 -13.36 -8.15 -11.06
C LEU A 23 -14.66 -8.92 -10.87
N GLU A 24 -14.56 -10.25 -10.76
CA GLU A 24 -15.68 -11.16 -10.66
C GLU A 24 -15.41 -12.21 -9.57
N ASP A 25 -16.34 -12.31 -8.61
CA ASP A 25 -16.33 -13.32 -7.54
C ASP A 25 -15.00 -13.43 -6.77
N ILE A 26 -14.44 -12.29 -6.34
CA ILE A 26 -13.17 -12.27 -5.62
C ILE A 26 -13.37 -12.62 -4.15
N ASN A 27 -12.74 -13.70 -3.73
CA ASN A 27 -12.77 -14.21 -2.37
C ASN A 27 -11.35 -14.42 -1.86
N ILE A 28 -10.86 -13.56 -0.96
CA ILE A 28 -9.53 -13.64 -0.35
C ILE A 28 -9.60 -13.30 1.13
N SER A 29 -8.63 -13.81 1.88
CA SER A 29 -8.44 -13.45 3.29
C SER A 29 -6.96 -13.23 3.56
N ILE A 30 -6.63 -12.07 4.12
CA ILE A 30 -5.26 -11.63 4.41
C ILE A 30 -5.19 -11.32 5.90
N ASN A 31 -4.36 -12.06 6.64
CA ASN A 31 -4.18 -11.85 8.07
C ASN A 31 -3.04 -10.86 8.34
N HIS A 32 -3.04 -10.30 9.54
CA HIS A 32 -1.92 -9.51 10.03
C HIS A 32 -0.62 -10.34 9.97
N GLY A 33 0.43 -9.76 9.38
CA GLY A 33 1.72 -10.41 9.19
C GLY A 33 1.86 -11.25 7.92
N ASP A 34 0.77 -11.55 7.19
CA ASP A 34 0.86 -12.24 5.88
C ASP A 34 1.61 -11.35 4.87
N LYS A 35 2.43 -11.97 4.01
CA LYS A 35 3.02 -11.32 2.83
C LYS A 35 2.35 -11.90 1.59
N VAL A 36 1.58 -11.08 0.91
CA VAL A 36 0.70 -11.51 -0.20
C VAL A 36 1.05 -10.75 -1.47
N ALA A 37 1.25 -11.47 -2.57
CA ALA A 37 1.34 -10.89 -3.91
C ALA A 37 0.03 -11.08 -4.69
N ILE A 38 -0.38 -10.04 -5.39
CA ILE A 38 -1.46 -10.05 -6.39
C ILE A 38 -0.79 -9.86 -7.75
N THR A 39 -0.81 -10.91 -8.58
CA THR A 39 -0.18 -10.93 -9.90
C THR A 39 -1.23 -10.99 -11.00
N GLY A 40 -0.82 -10.77 -12.24
CA GLY A 40 -1.69 -10.82 -13.42
C GLY A 40 -1.21 -9.89 -14.51
N GLU A 41 -1.79 -10.00 -15.70
CA GLU A 41 -1.47 -9.14 -16.84
C GLU A 41 -1.74 -7.66 -16.57
N SER A 42 -1.18 -6.78 -17.39
CA SER A 42 -1.53 -5.35 -17.35
C SER A 42 -3.01 -5.19 -17.65
N GLY A 43 -3.71 -4.36 -16.84
CA GLY A 43 -5.16 -4.17 -16.97
C GLY A 43 -6.01 -5.30 -16.35
N ALA A 44 -5.45 -6.33 -15.75
CA ALA A 44 -6.22 -7.43 -15.15
C ALA A 44 -7.04 -7.05 -13.90
N GLY A 45 -6.89 -5.81 -13.37
CA GLY A 45 -7.62 -5.34 -12.19
C GLY A 45 -6.82 -5.39 -10.88
N LYS A 46 -5.48 -5.60 -10.91
CA LYS A 46 -4.62 -5.66 -9.70
C LYS A 46 -4.73 -4.41 -8.83
N SER A 47 -4.49 -3.24 -9.41
CA SER A 47 -4.60 -1.97 -8.68
C SER A 47 -6.03 -1.70 -8.20
N THR A 48 -7.05 -2.08 -8.98
CA THR A 48 -8.46 -1.99 -8.58
C THR A 48 -8.74 -2.83 -7.35
N LEU A 49 -8.29 -4.09 -7.34
CA LEU A 49 -8.43 -4.95 -6.18
C LEU A 49 -7.68 -4.39 -4.97
N LEU A 50 -6.45 -3.93 -5.16
CA LEU A 50 -5.66 -3.31 -4.10
C LEU A 50 -6.38 -2.10 -3.48
N GLN A 51 -6.97 -1.23 -4.31
CA GLN A 51 -7.72 -0.06 -3.84
C GLN A 51 -9.00 -0.45 -3.06
N ILE A 52 -9.70 -1.50 -3.49
CA ILE A 52 -10.86 -2.04 -2.77
C ILE A 52 -10.42 -2.60 -1.41
N LEU A 53 -9.38 -3.42 -1.36
CA LEU A 53 -8.83 -3.98 -0.12
C LEU A 53 -8.37 -2.89 0.86
N ALA A 54 -7.92 -1.78 0.35
CA ALA A 54 -7.47 -0.62 1.10
C ALA A 54 -8.60 0.35 1.51
N GLY A 55 -9.83 0.07 1.12
CA GLY A 55 -10.97 0.95 1.38
C GLY A 55 -10.86 2.32 0.71
N LEU A 56 -10.10 2.42 -0.39
CA LEU A 56 -9.99 3.62 -1.23
C LEU A 56 -11.08 3.64 -2.31
N ASP A 57 -11.48 2.46 -2.76
CA ASP A 57 -12.61 2.27 -3.67
C ASP A 57 -13.61 1.28 -3.06
N SER A 58 -14.84 1.29 -3.55
CA SER A 58 -15.89 0.38 -3.12
C SER A 58 -16.19 -0.64 -4.22
N PRO A 59 -16.46 -1.90 -3.86
CA PRO A 59 -16.92 -2.88 -4.82
C PRO A 59 -18.30 -2.48 -5.39
N SER A 60 -18.62 -2.94 -6.59
CA SER A 60 -19.97 -2.80 -7.16
C SER A 60 -20.95 -3.76 -6.50
N ASN A 61 -20.48 -4.93 -6.07
CA ASN A 61 -21.24 -5.92 -5.29
C ASN A 61 -20.30 -6.74 -4.42
N GLY A 62 -20.86 -7.43 -3.41
CA GLY A 62 -20.10 -8.23 -2.45
C GLY A 62 -19.75 -7.45 -1.19
N ILE A 63 -19.02 -8.10 -0.29
CA ILE A 63 -18.72 -7.57 1.04
C ILE A 63 -17.20 -7.60 1.28
N ILE A 64 -16.65 -6.48 1.73
CA ILE A 64 -15.31 -6.43 2.30
C ILE A 64 -15.40 -6.18 3.81
N LYS A 65 -14.59 -6.91 4.58
CA LYS A 65 -14.51 -6.77 6.04
C LYS A 65 -13.10 -6.40 6.48
N PHE A 66 -13.04 -5.47 7.40
CA PHE A 66 -11.84 -5.09 8.15
C PHE A 66 -11.97 -5.64 9.58
N GLY A 67 -11.38 -6.81 9.84
CA GLY A 67 -11.69 -7.58 11.04
C GLY A 67 -13.17 -7.99 11.06
N ASN A 68 -13.88 -7.57 12.09
CA ASN A 68 -15.32 -7.86 12.24
C ASN A 68 -16.25 -6.77 11.63
N GLN A 69 -15.68 -5.70 11.06
CA GLN A 69 -16.44 -4.57 10.55
C GLN A 69 -16.61 -4.66 9.04
N GLU A 70 -17.84 -4.56 8.55
CA GLU A 70 -18.10 -4.45 7.10
C GLU A 70 -17.80 -3.05 6.61
N ALA A 71 -16.92 -2.94 5.59
CA ALA A 71 -16.51 -1.66 5.04
C ALA A 71 -17.68 -0.81 4.50
N ASN A 72 -18.73 -1.46 4.00
CA ASN A 72 -19.91 -0.79 3.45
C ASN A 72 -20.72 -0.04 4.54
N LEU A 73 -20.62 -0.48 5.79
CA LEU A 73 -21.32 0.13 6.93
C LEU A 73 -20.53 1.29 7.56
N LEU A 74 -19.25 1.44 7.19
CA LEU A 74 -18.40 2.50 7.70
C LEU A 74 -18.67 3.82 6.97
N SER A 75 -18.82 4.89 7.73
CA SER A 75 -18.85 6.26 7.21
C SER A 75 -17.50 6.65 6.58
N SER A 76 -17.48 7.72 5.80
CA SER A 76 -16.25 8.25 5.20
C SER A 76 -15.20 8.64 6.26
N ILE A 77 -15.66 9.15 7.42
CA ILE A 77 -14.78 9.51 8.54
C ILE A 77 -14.15 8.26 9.15
N GLU A 78 -14.94 7.21 9.42
CA GLU A 78 -14.44 5.95 9.95
C GLU A 78 -13.45 5.28 9.01
N LYS A 79 -13.73 5.25 7.69
CA LYS A 79 -12.78 4.76 6.67
C LYS A 79 -11.47 5.57 6.66
N SER A 80 -11.55 6.89 6.79
CA SER A 80 -10.36 7.75 6.83
C SER A 80 -9.54 7.51 8.10
N ASN A 81 -10.19 7.37 9.25
CA ASN A 81 -9.54 7.02 10.50
C ASN A 81 -8.89 5.64 10.45
N LEU A 82 -9.57 4.65 9.85
CA LEU A 82 -9.02 3.31 9.65
C LEU A 82 -7.75 3.36 8.81
N ARG A 83 -7.76 4.09 7.68
CA ARG A 83 -6.57 4.28 6.83
C ARG A 83 -5.44 4.96 7.59
N LEU A 84 -5.71 6.04 8.31
CA LEU A 84 -4.70 6.79 9.04
C LEU A 84 -3.98 5.95 10.11
N HIS A 85 -4.72 5.06 10.80
CA HIS A 85 -4.19 4.31 11.93
C HIS A 85 -3.69 2.91 11.57
N SER A 86 -4.20 2.32 10.48
CA SER A 86 -3.97 0.89 10.21
C SER A 86 -3.36 0.58 8.86
N PHE A 87 -3.36 1.53 7.92
CA PHE A 87 -2.92 1.30 6.55
C PHE A 87 -1.78 2.23 6.15
N GLY A 88 -0.78 1.66 5.47
CA GLY A 88 0.23 2.40 4.73
C GLY A 88 0.07 2.16 3.23
N PHE A 89 0.47 3.16 2.43
CA PHE A 89 0.34 3.10 0.97
C PHE A 89 1.63 3.50 0.27
N VAL A 90 2.07 2.69 -0.66
CA VAL A 90 3.19 2.97 -1.56
C VAL A 90 2.73 2.75 -2.98
N TYR A 91 2.82 3.76 -3.82
CA TYR A 91 2.41 3.75 -5.22
C TYR A 91 3.61 3.74 -6.15
N GLN A 92 3.40 3.30 -7.39
CA GLN A 92 4.39 3.30 -8.45
C GLN A 92 4.97 4.71 -8.73
N PHE A 93 4.14 5.75 -8.65
CA PHE A 93 4.54 7.15 -8.89
C PHE A 93 4.85 7.93 -7.60
N HIS A 94 5.07 7.24 -6.48
CA HIS A 94 5.46 7.78 -5.16
C HIS A 94 4.44 8.74 -4.53
N HIS A 95 3.78 9.60 -5.30
CA HIS A 95 2.83 10.65 -4.87
C HIS A 95 3.36 11.49 -3.69
N LEU A 96 4.65 11.88 -3.78
CA LEU A 96 5.23 12.84 -2.85
C LEU A 96 4.68 14.24 -3.14
N LEU A 97 4.48 15.01 -2.09
CA LEU A 97 4.10 16.41 -2.21
C LEU A 97 5.34 17.21 -2.58
N GLU A 98 5.36 17.77 -3.78
CA GLU A 98 6.56 18.38 -4.40
C GLU A 98 6.99 19.67 -3.69
N ASP A 99 6.06 20.36 -2.98
CA ASP A 99 6.31 21.56 -2.21
C ASP A 99 6.78 21.29 -0.77
N LEU A 100 6.78 20.02 -0.34
CA LEU A 100 7.24 19.60 0.96
C LEU A 100 8.60 18.92 0.86
N THR A 101 9.46 19.17 1.82
CA THR A 101 10.73 18.43 1.98
C THR A 101 10.51 16.95 2.23
N VAL A 102 11.55 16.15 2.15
CA VAL A 102 11.54 14.73 2.55
C VAL A 102 11.03 14.57 3.98
N PHE A 103 11.55 15.36 4.90
CA PHE A 103 11.14 15.35 6.30
C PHE A 103 9.64 15.64 6.45
N GLU A 104 9.13 16.69 5.83
CA GLU A 104 7.73 17.08 5.90
C GLU A 104 6.80 16.07 5.23
N ASN A 105 7.20 15.46 4.10
CA ASN A 105 6.44 14.38 3.48
C ASN A 105 6.26 13.18 4.43
N VAL A 106 7.30 12.81 5.18
CA VAL A 106 7.25 11.69 6.14
C VAL A 106 6.52 12.08 7.42
N LEU A 107 6.62 13.34 7.85
CA LEU A 107 5.94 13.86 9.04
C LEU A 107 4.41 13.95 8.88
N LEU A 108 3.93 14.26 7.68
CA LEU A 108 2.54 14.59 7.40
C LEU A 108 1.51 13.58 7.98
N PRO A 109 1.67 12.24 7.86
CA PRO A 109 0.71 11.32 8.48
C PRO A 109 0.67 11.40 10.01
N GLN A 110 1.78 11.79 10.65
CA GLN A 110 1.81 12.00 12.10
C GLN A 110 1.04 13.27 12.51
N GLU A 111 1.10 14.33 11.70
CA GLU A 111 0.37 15.59 11.96
C GLU A 111 -1.15 15.39 11.91
N LEU A 112 -1.63 14.41 11.16
CA LEU A 112 -3.04 14.05 11.08
C LEU A 112 -3.53 13.22 12.28
N MET A 113 -2.62 12.73 13.14
CA MET A 113 -3.00 11.92 14.30
C MET A 113 -3.57 12.80 15.42
N PRO A 114 -4.67 12.40 16.07
CA PRO A 114 -5.24 13.16 17.20
C PRO A 114 -4.25 13.36 18.37
N SER A 115 -3.29 12.44 18.52
CA SER A 115 -2.26 12.46 19.57
C SER A 115 -0.96 13.18 19.14
N TYR A 116 -0.99 13.92 18.03
CA TYR A 116 0.19 14.56 17.48
C TYR A 116 0.91 15.48 18.48
N LYS A 117 2.23 15.26 18.61
CA LYS A 117 3.17 16.12 19.32
C LYS A 117 4.42 16.26 18.48
N TYR A 118 4.73 17.46 18.07
CA TYR A 118 5.83 17.74 17.13
C TYR A 118 7.15 17.09 17.56
N ASN A 119 7.57 17.27 18.82
CA ASN A 119 8.87 16.74 19.28
C ASN A 119 8.97 15.22 19.19
N ASP A 120 7.88 14.51 19.51
CA ASP A 120 7.84 13.05 19.45
C ASP A 120 7.81 12.55 17.98
N ALA A 121 7.02 13.22 17.15
CA ALA A 121 6.88 12.91 15.73
C ALA A 121 8.16 13.23 14.96
N SER A 122 8.77 14.41 15.20
CA SER A 122 10.04 14.83 14.60
C SER A 122 11.15 13.80 14.87
N LYS A 123 11.28 13.35 16.12
CA LYS A 123 12.26 12.31 16.46
C LYS A 123 12.01 11.00 15.71
N LYS A 124 10.76 10.55 15.61
CA LYS A 124 10.42 9.33 14.84
C LYS A 124 10.80 9.48 13.36
N VAL A 125 10.56 10.66 12.77
CA VAL A 125 10.94 10.94 11.38
C VAL A 125 12.45 10.87 11.21
N ASP A 126 13.21 11.52 12.10
CA ASP A 126 14.68 11.53 12.05
C ASP A 126 15.26 10.11 12.17
N ASP A 127 14.76 9.31 13.12
CA ASP A 127 15.18 7.93 13.33
C ASP A 127 14.87 7.07 12.09
N LEU A 128 13.67 7.23 11.50
CA LEU A 128 13.26 6.49 10.33
C LEU A 128 14.04 6.89 9.07
N LEU A 129 14.29 8.19 8.87
CA LEU A 129 15.10 8.67 7.76
C LEU A 129 16.56 8.18 7.88
N ASP A 130 17.08 8.07 9.08
CA ASP A 130 18.43 7.52 9.32
C ASP A 130 18.46 6.03 8.96
N GLN A 131 17.50 5.24 9.43
CA GLN A 131 17.33 3.81 9.11
C GLN A 131 17.23 3.55 7.60
N LEU A 132 16.56 4.43 6.86
CA LEU A 132 16.37 4.29 5.41
C LEU A 132 17.49 4.94 4.57
N GLY A 133 18.55 5.46 5.22
CA GLY A 133 19.67 6.11 4.54
C GLY A 133 19.30 7.44 3.86
N LEU A 134 18.29 8.15 4.40
CA LEU A 134 17.76 9.40 3.85
C LEU A 134 18.07 10.63 4.72
N LYS A 135 18.78 10.48 5.85
CA LYS A 135 19.07 11.56 6.80
C LYS A 135 19.69 12.79 6.12
N SER A 136 20.67 12.59 5.23
CA SER A 136 21.29 13.68 4.47
C SER A 136 20.38 14.33 3.43
N ARG A 137 19.20 13.75 3.18
CA ARG A 137 18.19 14.22 2.24
C ARG A 137 16.99 14.87 2.92
N ALA A 138 16.92 14.89 4.25
CA ALA A 138 15.76 15.35 5.02
C ALA A 138 15.21 16.71 4.57
N ASN A 139 16.08 17.67 4.26
CA ASN A 139 15.73 19.01 3.81
C ASN A 139 15.62 19.16 2.28
N PHE A 140 15.70 18.08 1.51
CA PHE A 140 15.59 18.12 0.05
C PHE A 140 14.12 18.08 -0.36
N LEU A 141 13.79 18.77 -1.45
CA LEU A 141 12.51 18.63 -2.13
C LEU A 141 12.54 17.38 -3.04
N PRO A 142 11.39 16.74 -3.31
CA PRO A 142 11.31 15.49 -4.06
C PRO A 142 11.98 15.52 -5.43
N TRP A 143 11.92 16.64 -6.14
CA TRP A 143 12.53 16.78 -7.47
C TRP A 143 14.09 16.70 -7.47
N LYS A 144 14.74 16.83 -6.29
CA LYS A 144 16.19 16.65 -6.12
C LYS A 144 16.61 15.20 -5.87
N LEU A 145 15.66 14.28 -5.73
CA LEU A 145 15.90 12.88 -5.37
C LEU A 145 15.94 11.98 -6.61
N SER A 146 16.76 10.94 -6.55
CA SER A 146 16.67 9.80 -7.47
C SER A 146 15.36 9.02 -7.29
N GLY A 147 14.98 8.20 -8.28
CA GLY A 147 13.78 7.37 -8.20
C GLY A 147 13.77 6.44 -6.98
N GLY A 148 14.90 5.79 -6.69
CA GLY A 148 15.03 4.93 -5.50
C GLY A 148 14.97 5.71 -4.18
N GLU A 149 15.50 6.94 -4.11
CA GLU A 149 15.34 7.80 -2.94
C GLU A 149 13.88 8.21 -2.74
N LYS A 150 13.18 8.63 -3.83
CA LYS A 150 11.74 8.94 -3.77
C LYS A 150 10.93 7.75 -3.27
N GLN A 151 11.25 6.54 -3.72
CA GLN A 151 10.56 5.34 -3.28
C GLN A 151 10.80 5.07 -1.79
N ARG A 152 12.02 5.21 -1.30
CA ARG A 152 12.30 5.08 0.13
C ARG A 152 11.57 6.14 0.98
N VAL A 153 11.42 7.39 0.49
CA VAL A 153 10.61 8.42 1.15
C VAL A 153 9.14 8.02 1.19
N ALA A 154 8.59 7.50 0.09
CA ALA A 154 7.19 7.02 0.05
C ALA A 154 6.97 5.85 1.02
N ILE A 155 7.94 4.94 1.15
CA ILE A 155 7.91 3.85 2.14
C ILE A 155 7.96 4.43 3.56
N ALA A 156 8.88 5.36 3.85
CA ALA A 156 8.96 6.02 5.16
C ALA A 156 7.64 6.65 5.56
N ARG A 157 7.03 7.42 4.65
CA ARG A 157 5.71 8.04 4.85
C ARG A 157 4.61 7.01 5.12
N ALA A 158 4.67 5.87 4.45
CA ALA A 158 3.67 4.83 4.59
C ALA A 158 3.73 4.11 5.95
N ILE A 159 4.93 3.99 6.56
CA ILE A 159 5.13 3.21 7.78
C ILE A 159 5.24 4.05 9.06
N ILE A 160 5.33 5.39 8.97
CA ILE A 160 5.58 6.26 10.14
C ILE A 160 4.51 6.13 11.25
N ASN A 161 3.27 5.79 10.90
CA ASN A 161 2.17 5.55 11.83
C ASN A 161 2.10 4.10 12.35
N ASN A 162 3.11 3.25 12.06
CA ASN A 162 3.12 1.82 12.39
C ASN A 162 1.84 1.10 11.92
N PRO A 163 1.55 1.09 10.63
CA PRO A 163 0.35 0.48 10.09
C PRO A 163 0.35 -1.04 10.31
N GLN A 164 -0.83 -1.66 10.33
CA GLN A 164 -0.98 -3.11 10.37
C GLN A 164 -0.90 -3.76 8.99
N PHE A 165 -1.24 -3.00 7.94
CA PHE A 165 -1.25 -3.43 6.55
C PHE A 165 -0.55 -2.40 5.67
N LEU A 166 0.36 -2.84 4.82
CA LEU A 166 1.08 -2.02 3.85
C LEU A 166 0.69 -2.45 2.44
N PHE A 167 0.02 -1.55 1.73
CA PHE A 167 -0.41 -1.73 0.35
C PHE A 167 0.64 -1.16 -0.60
N LEU A 168 1.10 -1.97 -1.54
CA LEU A 168 2.16 -1.67 -2.46
C LEU A 168 1.66 -1.89 -3.89
N ASP A 169 1.49 -0.81 -4.65
CA ASP A 169 1.06 -0.88 -6.05
C ASP A 169 2.26 -0.66 -6.96
N GLU A 170 2.77 -1.76 -7.57
CA GLU A 170 3.95 -1.77 -8.47
C GLU A 170 5.15 -0.97 -7.91
N PRO A 171 5.59 -1.20 -6.66
CA PRO A 171 6.50 -0.30 -5.94
C PRO A 171 7.89 -0.17 -6.57
N THR A 172 8.25 -1.02 -7.52
CA THR A 172 9.56 -1.01 -8.19
C THR A 172 9.46 -0.85 -9.70
N GLY A 173 8.25 -0.68 -10.25
CA GLY A 173 8.01 -0.67 -11.69
C GLY A 173 8.70 0.46 -12.48
N ASN A 174 9.08 1.55 -11.82
CA ASN A 174 9.76 2.70 -12.42
C ASN A 174 11.25 2.79 -12.07
N LEU A 175 11.84 1.74 -11.48
CA LEU A 175 13.24 1.72 -11.05
C LEU A 175 14.08 0.84 -11.99
N ASP A 176 15.36 1.16 -12.10
CA ASP A 176 16.32 0.23 -12.67
C ASP A 176 16.49 -1.02 -11.80
N ILE A 177 16.98 -2.10 -12.37
CA ILE A 177 17.08 -3.41 -11.72
C ILE A 177 17.83 -3.35 -10.39
N LYS A 178 18.93 -2.59 -10.30
CA LYS A 178 19.72 -2.48 -9.07
C LYS A 178 18.93 -1.79 -7.95
N ASN A 179 18.31 -0.65 -8.26
CA ASN A 179 17.47 0.09 -7.30
C ASN A 179 16.19 -0.69 -6.95
N ALA A 180 15.61 -1.40 -7.91
CA ALA A 180 14.45 -2.27 -7.67
C ALA A 180 14.77 -3.33 -6.61
N ASN A 181 15.88 -4.06 -6.76
CA ASN A 181 16.29 -5.09 -5.79
C ASN A 181 16.52 -4.50 -4.39
N LEU A 182 17.20 -3.36 -4.29
CA LEU A 182 17.41 -2.68 -3.00
C LEU A 182 16.10 -2.28 -2.31
N VAL A 183 15.14 -1.80 -3.09
CA VAL A 183 13.81 -1.41 -2.56
C VAL A 183 12.99 -2.66 -2.18
N GLN A 184 13.06 -3.74 -2.95
CA GLN A 184 12.41 -5.01 -2.61
C GLN A 184 12.94 -5.59 -1.30
N ASP A 185 14.28 -5.61 -1.13
CA ASP A 185 14.92 -6.06 0.10
C ASP A 185 14.47 -5.22 1.31
N LEU A 186 14.43 -3.91 1.14
CA LEU A 186 13.97 -2.97 2.16
C LEU A 186 12.51 -3.22 2.55
N ILE A 187 11.61 -3.44 1.58
CA ILE A 187 10.20 -3.73 1.84
C ILE A 187 10.04 -5.01 2.67
N ILE A 188 10.77 -6.08 2.33
CA ILE A 188 10.74 -7.34 3.10
C ILE A 188 11.27 -7.12 4.52
N GLN A 189 12.42 -6.44 4.65
CA GLN A 189 12.99 -6.13 5.96
C GLN A 189 11.99 -5.36 6.85
N ILE A 190 11.33 -4.33 6.30
CA ILE A 190 10.31 -3.56 7.00
C ILE A 190 9.14 -4.45 7.43
N ALA A 191 8.67 -5.35 6.55
CA ALA A 191 7.59 -6.26 6.90
C ALA A 191 7.92 -7.13 8.10
N ASP A 192 9.14 -7.65 8.15
CA ASP A 192 9.61 -8.52 9.22
C ASP A 192 9.84 -7.74 10.53
N GLU A 193 10.45 -6.56 10.44
CA GLU A 193 10.78 -5.71 11.59
C GLU A 193 9.53 -5.12 12.26
N TYR A 194 8.63 -4.55 11.45
CA TYR A 194 7.40 -3.91 11.93
C TYR A 194 6.22 -4.88 12.06
N LYS A 195 6.40 -6.15 11.66
CA LYS A 195 5.35 -7.19 11.63
C LYS A 195 4.11 -6.74 10.89
N VAL A 196 4.28 -5.95 9.84
CA VAL A 196 3.19 -5.44 9.00
C VAL A 196 2.83 -6.48 7.92
N ALA A 197 1.54 -6.68 7.68
CA ALA A 197 1.10 -7.46 6.53
C ALA A 197 1.38 -6.71 5.23
N LEU A 198 2.01 -7.38 4.25
CA LEU A 198 2.24 -6.83 2.91
C LEU A 198 1.16 -7.28 1.94
N ILE A 199 0.63 -6.34 1.17
CA ILE A 199 -0.27 -6.62 0.05
C ILE A 199 0.32 -5.94 -1.17
N LEU A 200 0.99 -6.74 -2.00
CA LEU A 200 1.78 -6.30 -3.15
C LEU A 200 1.02 -6.57 -4.44
N SER A 201 0.76 -5.56 -5.26
CA SER A 201 0.44 -5.76 -6.66
C SER A 201 1.71 -5.66 -7.50
N THR A 202 1.98 -6.65 -8.34
CA THR A 202 3.17 -6.62 -9.20
C THR A 202 3.03 -7.52 -10.44
N HIS A 203 3.76 -7.16 -11.49
CA HIS A 203 4.02 -8.03 -12.64
C HIS A 203 5.43 -8.68 -12.57
N ASP A 204 6.24 -8.31 -11.58
CA ASP A 204 7.55 -8.92 -11.32
C ASP A 204 7.38 -10.24 -10.57
N ASN A 205 7.51 -11.35 -11.31
CA ASN A 205 7.41 -12.69 -10.75
C ASN A 205 8.49 -12.97 -9.71
N SER A 206 9.70 -12.43 -9.85
CA SER A 206 10.79 -12.65 -8.89
C SER A 206 10.46 -12.05 -7.54
N PHE A 207 9.85 -10.87 -7.52
CA PHE A 207 9.40 -10.24 -6.29
C PHE A 207 8.16 -10.93 -5.72
N ALA A 208 7.21 -11.34 -6.57
CA ALA A 208 6.03 -12.09 -6.11
C ALA A 208 6.40 -13.39 -5.38
N HIS A 209 7.39 -14.15 -5.87
CA HIS A 209 7.86 -15.39 -5.26
C HIS A 209 8.54 -15.21 -3.88
N ARG A 210 8.78 -13.97 -3.46
CA ARG A 210 9.29 -13.66 -2.09
C ARG A 210 8.16 -13.50 -1.07
N MET A 211 6.89 -13.57 -1.50
CA MET A 211 5.72 -13.50 -0.63
C MET A 211 5.29 -14.89 -0.15
N ASP A 212 4.58 -14.94 0.96
CA ASP A 212 4.09 -16.20 1.55
C ASP A 212 2.95 -16.82 0.73
N LYS A 213 2.15 -15.94 0.07
CA LYS A 213 1.01 -16.32 -0.76
C LYS A 213 1.01 -15.52 -2.05
N ILE A 214 0.65 -16.18 -3.14
CA ILE A 214 0.51 -15.52 -4.44
C ILE A 214 -0.91 -15.75 -4.95
N TYR A 215 -1.59 -14.67 -5.23
CA TYR A 215 -2.88 -14.67 -5.91
C TYR A 215 -2.70 -14.17 -7.34
N LYS A 216 -3.23 -14.91 -8.30
CA LYS A 216 -3.20 -14.52 -9.71
C LYS A 216 -4.59 -14.12 -10.18
N ILE A 217 -4.70 -12.89 -10.72
CA ILE A 217 -5.92 -12.47 -11.42
C ILE A 217 -5.84 -12.93 -12.87
N SER A 218 -6.82 -13.74 -13.27
CA SER A 218 -6.98 -14.23 -14.64
C SER A 218 -8.47 -14.31 -14.96
N ASN A 219 -8.86 -13.86 -16.16
CA ASN A 219 -10.26 -13.80 -16.57
C ASN A 219 -11.19 -13.16 -15.53
N ARG A 220 -10.76 -12.04 -14.92
CA ARG A 220 -11.48 -11.26 -13.89
C ARG A 220 -11.61 -11.94 -12.54
N ASN A 221 -11.25 -13.23 -12.44
CA ASN A 221 -11.31 -14.02 -11.21
C ASN A 221 -9.93 -14.12 -10.55
N ILE A 222 -9.87 -14.62 -9.31
CA ILE A 222 -8.63 -14.77 -8.55
C ILE A 222 -8.42 -16.22 -8.17
N ILE A 223 -7.18 -16.70 -8.32
CA ILE A 223 -6.75 -18.03 -7.89
C ILE A 223 -5.49 -17.92 -7.05
N GLU A 224 -5.36 -18.72 -6.01
CA GLU A 224 -4.12 -18.90 -5.26
C GLU A 224 -3.22 -19.88 -6.01
N VAL A 225 -1.91 -19.56 -6.18
CA VAL A 225 -0.95 -20.31 -7.00
C VAL A 225 0.31 -20.63 -6.22
#